data_da77dcf0d436c38fdc44c8191260ff3b
#
_entry.id   da77dcf0d436c38fdc44c8191260ff3b
#
_cell.length_a   1.000
_cell.length_b   1.000
_cell.length_c   1.000
_cell.angle_alpha   90.00
_cell.angle_beta   90.00
_cell.angle_gamma   90.00
#
_symmetry.space_group_name_H-M   'P 1'
#
loop_
_entity.id
_entity.type
_entity.pdbx_description
1 polymer ?
#
loop_
_entity_poly.entity_id
_entity_poly.type
_entity_poly.pdbx_seq_one_letter_code
_entity_poly.pdbx_strand_id
1 'polypeptide(L)'
;MSSTGMSAAGPAEEQGRASRKDEHLDLAVRLHGTDRPNAFDDVSFMHHGLPGTSADSTDISTSVCGARWPVPFYVNAMTGGTSATAAINTDLARAAADAGVAIACGSQHIALREPERADGFKV
;
A
#
# COMPACT_ATOMS: atom_id res chain seq x y z
N MET A 1 -33.54 4.46 -21.24
CA MET A 1 -32.60 4.10 -20.12
C MET A 1 -31.81 2.90 -20.57
N SER A 2 -30.62 3.14 -21.20
CA SER A 2 -29.76 2.06 -21.68
C SER A 2 -28.87 1.58 -20.55
N SER A 3 -29.07 0.35 -20.12
CA SER A 3 -28.15 -0.34 -19.22
C SER A 3 -26.91 -0.74 -20.03
N THR A 4 -25.84 -0.01 -19.89
CA THR A 4 -24.52 -0.42 -20.42
C THR A 4 -24.04 -1.62 -19.61
N GLY A 5 -24.21 -2.83 -20.15
CA GLY A 5 -23.69 -4.06 -19.57
C GLY A 5 -22.18 -3.98 -19.47
N MET A 6 -21.66 -3.99 -18.25
CA MET A 6 -20.24 -4.18 -17.98
C MET A 6 -19.87 -5.60 -18.39
N SER A 7 -19.16 -5.75 -19.51
CA SER A 7 -18.64 -7.02 -19.97
C SER A 7 -17.67 -7.58 -18.94
N ALA A 8 -17.94 -8.79 -18.45
CA ALA A 8 -17.01 -9.49 -17.57
C ALA A 8 -15.73 -9.84 -18.35
N ALA A 9 -14.57 -9.56 -17.78
CA ALA A 9 -13.30 -10.00 -18.36
C ALA A 9 -13.28 -11.54 -18.44
N GLY A 10 -12.75 -12.07 -19.55
CA GLY A 10 -12.69 -13.53 -19.76
C GLY A 10 -11.60 -14.16 -18.88
N PRO A 11 -11.66 -15.52 -18.68
CA PRO A 11 -10.72 -16.25 -17.83
C PRO A 11 -9.24 -16.06 -18.23
N ALA A 12 -8.95 -15.83 -19.50
CA ALA A 12 -7.60 -15.56 -19.99
C ALA A 12 -7.08 -14.18 -19.55
N GLU A 13 -7.95 -13.17 -19.44
CA GLU A 13 -7.59 -11.84 -18.93
C GLU A 13 -7.35 -11.87 -17.42
N GLU A 14 -8.04 -12.71 -16.68
CA GLU A 14 -7.87 -12.89 -15.24
C GLU A 14 -6.57 -13.59 -14.89
N GLN A 15 -6.23 -14.65 -15.60
CA GLN A 15 -4.92 -15.30 -15.50
C GLN A 15 -3.77 -14.33 -15.83
N GLY A 16 -3.92 -13.51 -16.86
CA GLY A 16 -2.94 -12.49 -17.20
C GLY A 16 -2.79 -11.40 -16.16
N ARG A 17 -3.83 -11.09 -15.37
CA ARG A 17 -3.78 -10.11 -14.27
C ARG A 17 -3.15 -10.68 -12.99
N ALA A 18 -3.46 -11.93 -12.64
CA ALA A 18 -2.82 -12.63 -11.53
C ALA A 18 -1.32 -12.79 -11.80
N SER A 19 -0.94 -13.27 -12.99
CA SER A 19 0.45 -13.40 -13.43
C SER A 19 1.22 -12.08 -13.34
N ARG A 20 0.62 -10.94 -13.75
CA ARG A 20 1.27 -9.62 -13.62
C ARG A 20 1.51 -9.18 -12.19
N LYS A 21 0.62 -9.53 -11.26
CA LYS A 21 0.79 -9.18 -9.85
C LYS A 21 1.89 -9.98 -9.19
N ASP A 22 2.00 -11.25 -9.51
CA ASP A 22 3.09 -12.10 -9.04
C ASP A 22 4.43 -11.67 -9.67
N GLU A 23 4.42 -11.29 -10.95
CA GLU A 23 5.60 -10.72 -11.62
C GLU A 23 6.05 -9.40 -10.99
N HIS A 24 5.12 -8.52 -10.58
CA HIS A 24 5.45 -7.30 -9.85
C HIS A 24 6.10 -7.60 -8.50
N LEU A 25 5.63 -8.63 -7.79
CA LEU A 25 6.22 -9.07 -6.54
C LEU A 25 7.66 -9.55 -6.76
N ASP A 26 7.87 -10.42 -7.75
CA ASP A 26 9.19 -10.93 -8.12
C ASP A 26 10.15 -9.80 -8.50
N LEU A 27 9.68 -8.82 -9.26
CA LEU A 27 10.46 -7.65 -9.63
C LEU A 27 10.83 -6.80 -8.41
N ALA A 28 9.89 -6.60 -7.49
CA ALA A 28 10.13 -5.85 -6.26
C ALA A 28 11.23 -6.52 -5.42
N VAL A 29 11.18 -7.87 -5.28
CA VAL A 29 12.21 -8.64 -4.57
C VAL A 29 13.56 -8.54 -5.25
N ARG A 30 13.62 -8.68 -6.58
CA ARG A 30 14.89 -8.61 -7.36
C ARG A 30 15.50 -7.21 -7.32
N LEU A 31 14.68 -6.17 -7.28
CA LEU A 31 15.14 -4.79 -7.31
C LEU A 31 15.40 -4.23 -5.91
N HIS A 32 15.01 -4.97 -4.86
CA HIS A 32 15.28 -4.58 -3.49
C HIS A 32 16.80 -4.49 -3.26
N GLY A 33 17.23 -3.39 -2.63
CA GLY A 33 18.64 -3.15 -2.35
C GLY A 33 19.49 -2.76 -3.56
N THR A 34 18.92 -2.59 -4.76
CA THR A 34 19.64 -1.97 -5.87
C THR A 34 19.76 -0.47 -5.63
N ASP A 35 21.00 -0.01 -5.57
CA ASP A 35 21.32 1.42 -5.40
C ASP A 35 20.88 2.18 -6.67
N ARG A 36 19.84 2.96 -6.56
CA ARG A 36 19.33 3.79 -7.65
C ARG A 36 19.25 5.23 -7.17
N PRO A 37 19.67 6.19 -8.01
CA PRO A 37 19.49 7.60 -7.70
C PRO A 37 18.02 7.90 -7.39
N ASN A 38 17.79 8.62 -6.31
CA ASN A 38 16.48 9.00 -5.83
C ASN A 38 16.38 10.52 -5.88
N ALA A 39 15.27 11.07 -6.36
CA ALA A 39 15.07 12.51 -6.41
C ALA A 39 15.12 13.19 -5.02
N PHE A 40 14.93 12.44 -3.95
CA PHE A 40 15.12 12.95 -2.58
C PHE A 40 16.58 13.13 -2.20
N ASP A 41 17.55 12.56 -2.94
CA ASP A 41 18.98 12.76 -2.69
C ASP A 41 19.38 14.23 -2.94
N ASP A 42 18.60 14.95 -3.75
CA ASP A 42 18.78 16.38 -4.04
C ASP A 42 18.15 17.29 -2.96
N VAL A 43 17.47 16.71 -1.97
CA VAL A 43 16.80 17.46 -0.90
C VAL A 43 17.68 17.48 0.36
N SER A 44 18.04 18.66 0.79
CA SER A 44 18.83 18.84 2.01
C SER A 44 18.10 19.73 3.02
N PHE A 45 18.20 19.38 4.30
CA PHE A 45 17.69 20.21 5.37
C PHE A 45 18.74 21.25 5.81
N MET A 46 18.29 22.48 6.00
CA MET A 46 19.14 23.49 6.66
C MET A 46 19.16 23.20 8.17
N HIS A 47 20.35 22.93 8.69
CA HIS A 47 20.53 22.66 10.10
C HIS A 47 20.49 23.94 10.92
N HIS A 48 19.76 23.90 12.05
CA HIS A 48 19.89 24.88 13.12
C HIS A 48 20.78 24.29 14.21
N GLY A 49 21.89 24.94 14.50
CA GLY A 49 22.93 24.42 15.41
C GLY A 49 22.46 24.32 16.88
N LEU A 50 21.43 25.08 17.26
CA LEU A 50 20.86 25.09 18.62
C LEU A 50 19.32 25.10 18.52
N PRO A 51 18.69 24.01 18.10
CA PRO A 51 17.23 23.95 18.11
C PRO A 51 16.72 23.93 19.56
N GLY A 52 15.83 24.85 19.89
CA GLY A 52 15.16 24.87 21.20
C GLY A 52 14.07 23.80 21.36
N THR A 53 14.07 22.79 20.49
CA THR A 53 13.07 21.71 20.43
C THR A 53 13.71 20.36 20.70
N SER A 54 12.99 19.50 21.41
CA SER A 54 13.35 18.08 21.58
C SER A 54 12.46 17.20 20.72
N ALA A 55 12.90 15.97 20.43
CA ALA A 55 12.09 14.98 19.73
C ALA A 55 10.75 14.75 20.46
N ASP A 56 10.78 14.71 21.78
CA ASP A 56 9.58 14.47 22.62
C ASP A 56 8.56 15.61 22.56
N SER A 57 8.99 16.81 22.19
CA SER A 57 8.10 17.98 22.05
C SER A 57 7.59 18.18 20.63
N THR A 58 7.99 17.33 19.69
CA THR A 58 7.64 17.46 18.28
C THR A 58 6.40 16.63 17.95
N ASP A 59 5.30 17.29 17.59
CA ASP A 59 4.07 16.63 17.12
C ASP A 59 4.10 16.54 15.59
N ILE A 60 4.18 15.34 15.06
CA ILE A 60 4.16 15.04 13.62
C ILE A 60 2.78 14.51 13.17
N SER A 61 1.78 14.53 14.05
CA SER A 61 0.45 14.09 13.69
C SER A 61 -0.20 15.00 12.64
N THR A 62 -1.11 14.43 11.88
CA THR A 62 -1.86 15.15 10.85
C THR A 62 -3.32 14.71 10.84
N SER A 63 -4.17 15.45 10.13
CA SER A 63 -5.57 15.09 9.93
C SER A 63 -5.80 14.73 8.47
N VAL A 64 -6.31 13.53 8.22
CA VAL A 64 -6.62 13.04 6.88
C VAL A 64 -8.08 12.52 6.88
N CYS A 65 -8.92 13.07 6.00
CA CYS A 65 -10.34 12.69 5.86
C CYS A 65 -11.11 12.72 7.20
N GLY A 66 -10.78 13.66 8.10
CA GLY A 66 -11.43 13.82 9.40
C GLY A 66 -10.91 12.87 10.50
N ALA A 67 -9.98 11.96 10.19
CA ALA A 67 -9.30 11.12 11.17
C ALA A 67 -7.93 11.71 11.54
N ARG A 68 -7.55 11.62 12.82
CA ARG A 68 -6.20 12.00 13.26
C ARG A 68 -5.24 10.85 13.01
N TRP A 69 -4.19 11.11 12.27
CA TRP A 69 -3.08 10.19 12.04
C TRP A 69 -1.90 10.58 12.92
N PRO A 70 -1.29 9.66 13.64
CA PRO A 70 -0.16 9.96 14.52
C PRO A 70 1.10 10.36 13.75
N VAL A 71 1.20 9.94 12.47
CA VAL A 71 2.33 10.24 11.59
C VAL A 71 1.81 10.62 10.19
N PRO A 72 2.52 11.50 9.44
CA PRO A 72 2.06 12.00 8.15
C PRO A 72 2.41 11.06 6.97
N PHE A 73 2.38 9.76 7.17
CA PHE A 73 2.60 8.76 6.12
C PHE A 73 1.73 7.52 6.32
N TYR A 74 1.62 6.71 5.30
CA TYR A 74 0.86 5.47 5.31
C TYR A 74 1.51 4.42 4.40
N VAL A 75 1.18 3.15 4.60
CA VAL A 75 1.60 2.07 3.71
C VAL A 75 0.71 2.08 2.47
N ASN A 76 1.32 2.32 1.30
CA ASN A 76 0.57 2.40 0.05
C ASN A 76 0.13 1.03 -0.45
N ALA A 77 -0.99 1.00 -1.18
CA ALA A 77 -1.53 -0.21 -1.78
C ALA A 77 -0.69 -0.66 -2.96
N MET A 78 -0.10 -1.85 -2.88
CA MET A 78 0.69 -2.44 -3.98
C MET A 78 0.18 -3.81 -4.41
N THR A 79 -0.30 -4.61 -3.48
CA THR A 79 -0.60 -6.03 -3.69
C THR A 79 -2.07 -6.35 -3.48
N GLY A 80 -2.53 -7.47 -4.02
CA GLY A 80 -3.88 -7.98 -3.81
C GLY A 80 -4.34 -8.95 -4.91
N GLY A 81 -5.20 -9.91 -4.55
CA GLY A 81 -5.90 -10.79 -5.48
C GLY A 81 -5.20 -12.11 -5.81
N THR A 82 -4.04 -12.42 -5.22
CA THR A 82 -3.43 -13.76 -5.25
C THR A 82 -3.22 -14.28 -3.83
N SER A 83 -3.05 -15.59 -3.66
CA SER A 83 -2.81 -16.18 -2.33
C SER A 83 -1.49 -15.70 -1.71
N ALA A 84 -0.45 -15.52 -2.52
CA ALA A 84 0.84 -15.01 -2.08
C ALA A 84 0.72 -13.57 -1.56
N THR A 85 -0.03 -12.72 -2.28
CA THR A 85 -0.23 -11.33 -1.87
C THR A 85 -1.15 -11.18 -0.66
N ALA A 86 -2.04 -12.14 -0.38
CA ALA A 86 -2.89 -12.12 0.81
C ALA A 86 -2.06 -12.26 2.10
N ALA A 87 -1.08 -13.17 2.13
CA ALA A 87 -0.18 -13.32 3.27
C ALA A 87 0.63 -12.04 3.53
N ILE A 88 1.19 -11.44 2.47
CA ILE A 88 1.95 -10.18 2.56
C ILE A 88 1.06 -9.05 3.09
N ASN A 89 -0.16 -8.93 2.60
CA ASN A 89 -1.10 -7.90 3.06
C ASN A 89 -1.42 -8.07 4.55
N THR A 90 -1.61 -9.30 5.01
CA THR A 90 -1.86 -9.59 6.43
C THR A 90 -0.68 -9.17 7.30
N ASP A 91 0.55 -9.49 6.90
CA ASP A 91 1.75 -9.12 7.65
C ASP A 91 1.97 -7.60 7.65
N LEU A 92 1.76 -6.95 6.52
CA LEU A 92 1.84 -5.49 6.42
C LEU A 92 0.76 -4.79 7.27
N ALA A 93 -0.45 -5.33 7.31
CA ALA A 93 -1.52 -4.74 8.10
C ALA A 93 -1.27 -4.89 9.60
N ARG A 94 -0.72 -6.03 10.04
CA ARG A 94 -0.29 -6.21 11.44
C ARG A 94 0.82 -5.23 11.81
N ALA A 95 1.85 -5.14 10.98
CA ALA A 95 2.94 -4.20 11.20
C ALA A 95 2.46 -2.74 11.23
N ALA A 96 1.53 -2.37 10.34
CA ALA A 96 0.93 -1.05 10.32
C ALA A 96 0.11 -0.77 11.58
N ALA A 97 -0.68 -1.73 12.04
CA ALA A 97 -1.45 -1.63 13.28
C ALA A 97 -0.54 -1.47 14.50
N ASP A 98 0.51 -2.28 14.59
CA ASP A 98 1.49 -2.22 15.69
C ASP A 98 2.23 -0.87 15.72
N ALA A 99 2.52 -0.32 14.54
CA ALA A 99 3.17 0.99 14.41
C ALA A 99 2.20 2.19 14.51
N GLY A 100 0.90 1.95 14.56
CA GLY A 100 -0.12 3.02 14.53
C GLY A 100 -0.19 3.77 13.19
N VAL A 101 0.17 3.12 12.09
CA VAL A 101 0.23 3.71 10.74
C VAL A 101 -0.95 3.22 9.91
N ALA A 102 -1.54 4.10 9.13
CA ALA A 102 -2.60 3.70 8.19
C ALA A 102 -2.03 2.83 7.05
N ILE A 103 -2.85 1.92 6.55
CA ILE A 103 -2.54 1.12 5.36
C ILE A 103 -3.68 1.22 4.35
N ALA A 104 -3.34 1.39 3.09
CA ALA A 104 -4.29 1.30 1.99
C ALA A 104 -4.34 -0.12 1.46
N CYS A 105 -5.53 -0.62 1.16
CA CYS A 105 -5.66 -1.91 0.50
C CYS A 105 -5.67 -1.76 -1.03
N GLY A 106 -5.21 -2.81 -1.74
CA GLY A 106 -5.26 -2.88 -3.18
C GLY A 106 -6.69 -2.94 -3.72
N SER A 107 -6.84 -2.94 -5.04
CA SER A 107 -8.14 -3.02 -5.69
C SER A 107 -8.94 -4.25 -5.23
N GLN A 108 -10.11 -4.01 -4.68
CA GLN A 108 -11.04 -5.06 -4.22
C GLN A 108 -11.95 -5.59 -5.33
N HIS A 109 -11.66 -5.26 -6.60
CA HIS A 109 -12.49 -5.66 -7.74
C HIS A 109 -12.75 -7.17 -7.79
N ILE A 110 -11.75 -7.98 -7.40
CA ILE A 110 -11.88 -9.43 -7.35
C ILE A 110 -12.97 -9.89 -6.36
N ALA A 111 -13.12 -9.22 -5.23
CA ALA A 111 -14.10 -9.55 -4.20
C ALA A 111 -15.55 -9.28 -4.66
N LEU A 112 -15.75 -8.45 -5.69
CA LEU A 112 -17.07 -8.24 -6.28
C LEU A 112 -17.50 -9.40 -7.18
N ARG A 113 -16.56 -10.19 -7.69
CA ARG A 113 -16.81 -11.32 -8.57
C ARG A 113 -16.72 -12.66 -7.85
N GLU A 114 -15.78 -12.76 -6.93
CA GLU A 114 -15.48 -13.93 -6.12
C GLU A 114 -15.57 -13.52 -4.65
N PRO A 115 -16.76 -13.51 -4.04
CA PRO A 115 -16.97 -13.01 -2.67
C PRO A 115 -16.11 -13.71 -1.61
N GLU A 116 -15.73 -14.97 -1.85
CA GLU A 116 -14.83 -15.75 -0.99
C GLU A 116 -13.43 -15.14 -0.89
N ARG A 117 -13.02 -14.34 -1.87
CA ARG A 117 -11.73 -13.63 -1.83
C ARG A 117 -11.79 -12.32 -1.05
N ALA A 118 -12.97 -11.90 -0.60
CA ALA A 118 -13.12 -10.71 0.22
C ALA A 118 -12.36 -10.83 1.55
N ASP A 119 -12.21 -12.05 2.07
CA ASP A 119 -11.50 -12.28 3.34
C ASP A 119 -10.00 -11.95 3.27
N GLY A 120 -9.39 -12.02 2.09
CA GLY A 120 -8.00 -11.59 1.88
C GLY A 120 -7.75 -10.07 1.97
N PHE A 121 -8.82 -9.27 2.13
CA PHE A 121 -8.77 -7.83 2.34
C PHE A 121 -9.21 -7.40 3.75
N LYS A 122 -9.68 -8.36 4.55
CA LYS A 122 -10.05 -8.15 5.96
C LYS A 122 -8.83 -8.51 6.81
N VAL A 123 -8.15 -7.51 7.30
CA VAL A 123 -6.93 -7.65 8.09
C VAL A 123 -7.04 -6.86 9.39
#